data_73132b34b7fb4711f93b354b57c3ccdd
#
_entry.id   73132b34b7fb4711f93b354b57c3ccdd
#
_cell.length_a   1.000
_cell.length_b   1.000
_cell.length_c   1.000
_cell.angle_alpha   90.00
_cell.angle_beta   90.00
_cell.angle_gamma   90.00
#
_symmetry.space_group_name_H-M   'P 1'
#
loop_
_entity.id
_entity.type
_entity.pdbx_description
1 polymer ?
#
loop_
_entity_poly.entity_id
_entity_poly.type
_entity_poly.pdbx_seq_one_letter_code
_entity_poly.pdbx_strand_id
1 'polypeptide(L)'
;MVTIKQIAQEVGISSSTVSIVLGGKAAERKISTATQEKIFAAAARLGYQPNMAARSLRGGSGANELVVAMFWAQDFRASMMLRFWDGLRAEIEKTARPVRLVIYPYVNDHLKESEALTSGADCHAAIICNASYADLQFLEDTQLPIPVVLYNRVCNGYCSVNVDDLKMGALAARAFADQGCRTAAVLTSSPVFEGMENRMHGFRLEGEHHGLTILANRYCENGIRGGYEAVSHRLRHEWKQQLPDAVFCGSSAIAHGALRAFCEAGYIGEKLPRLIAVGNGPEESDAFSIPSLSVVYLPMEDMARECIQLVLGQLDGQIVTPESRLLPIEYVPRESCGPLKEYAAQ
;
A
#
# COMPACT_ATOMS: atom_id res chain seq x y z
N MET A 1 -5.86 26.23 13.39
CA MET A 1 -7.11 25.45 13.54
C MET A 1 -8.02 26.17 14.54
N VAL A 2 -9.29 26.38 14.22
CA VAL A 2 -10.27 27.04 15.11
C VAL A 2 -10.61 26.13 16.28
N THR A 3 -10.63 26.68 17.49
CA THR A 3 -10.87 25.95 18.72
C THR A 3 -12.26 26.21 19.29
N ILE A 4 -12.79 25.28 20.09
CA ILE A 4 -14.05 25.48 20.84
C ILE A 4 -14.01 26.76 21.70
N LYS A 5 -12.82 27.14 22.22
CA LYS A 5 -12.68 28.40 22.98
C LYS A 5 -12.92 29.65 22.13
N GLN A 6 -12.48 29.64 20.87
CA GLN A 6 -12.70 30.75 19.96
C GLN A 6 -14.18 30.88 19.57
N ILE A 7 -14.88 29.76 19.32
CA ILE A 7 -16.33 29.77 19.10
C ILE A 7 -17.06 30.27 20.34
N ALA A 8 -16.66 29.79 21.53
CA ALA A 8 -17.24 30.21 22.79
C ALA A 8 -17.11 31.72 23.02
N GLN A 9 -15.95 32.27 22.68
CA GLN A 9 -15.66 33.70 22.78
C GLN A 9 -16.49 34.51 21.77
N GLU A 10 -16.64 34.03 20.55
CA GLU A 10 -17.42 34.67 19.47
C GLU A 10 -18.92 34.74 19.80
N VAL A 11 -19.47 33.67 20.42
CA VAL A 11 -20.91 33.57 20.72
C VAL A 11 -21.25 34.08 22.11
N GLY A 12 -20.24 34.38 22.95
CA GLY A 12 -20.43 34.81 24.32
C GLY A 12 -20.99 33.72 25.27
N ILE A 13 -20.68 32.45 24.97
CA ILE A 13 -21.19 31.26 25.69
C ILE A 13 -20.03 30.44 26.24
N SER A 14 -20.24 29.65 27.29
CA SER A 14 -19.18 28.81 27.88
C SER A 14 -18.66 27.76 26.86
N SER A 15 -17.35 27.48 26.91
CA SER A 15 -16.74 26.42 26.07
C SER A 15 -17.36 25.04 26.29
N SER A 16 -17.89 24.77 27.51
CA SER A 16 -18.63 23.53 27.81
C SER A 16 -19.97 23.48 27.09
N THR A 17 -20.71 24.57 27.01
CA THR A 17 -21.98 24.65 26.29
C THR A 17 -21.75 24.47 24.78
N VAL A 18 -20.75 25.15 24.21
CA VAL A 18 -20.36 24.98 22.80
C VAL A 18 -19.97 23.52 22.53
N SER A 19 -19.18 22.90 23.40
CA SER A 19 -18.78 21.49 23.27
C SER A 19 -19.99 20.53 23.31
N ILE A 20 -20.98 20.78 24.15
CA ILE A 20 -22.21 19.96 24.25
C ILE A 20 -23.03 20.06 22.99
N VAL A 21 -23.21 21.27 22.44
CA VAL A 21 -23.98 21.51 21.20
C VAL A 21 -23.30 20.88 20.00
N LEU A 22 -22.01 21.16 19.79
CA LEU A 22 -21.24 20.58 18.69
C LEU A 22 -21.04 19.05 18.84
N GLY A 23 -21.19 18.53 20.07
CA GLY A 23 -21.18 17.09 20.38
C GLY A 23 -22.53 16.38 20.18
N GLY A 24 -23.58 17.08 19.71
CA GLY A 24 -24.92 16.50 19.46
C GLY A 24 -25.75 16.18 20.72
N LYS A 25 -25.32 16.64 21.91
CA LYS A 25 -25.98 16.37 23.22
C LYS A 25 -26.83 17.54 23.70
N ALA A 26 -27.18 18.47 22.81
CA ALA A 26 -27.93 19.67 23.14
C ALA A 26 -29.32 19.35 23.71
N ALA A 27 -30.01 18.34 23.17
CA ALA A 27 -31.34 17.93 23.63
C ALA A 27 -31.29 17.32 25.06
N GLU A 28 -30.30 16.48 25.37
CA GLU A 28 -30.10 15.86 26.67
C GLU A 28 -29.84 16.91 27.77
N ARG A 29 -29.20 18.01 27.39
CA ARG A 29 -28.84 19.12 28.30
C ARG A 29 -29.79 20.30 28.21
N LYS A 30 -30.94 20.14 27.51
CA LYS A 30 -32.00 21.15 27.37
C LYS A 30 -31.50 22.52 26.90
N ILE A 31 -30.53 22.53 25.97
CA ILE A 31 -30.02 23.77 25.36
C ILE A 31 -31.01 24.23 24.29
N SER A 32 -31.42 25.50 24.37
CA SER A 32 -32.42 26.05 23.43
C SER A 32 -31.99 26.01 22.00
N THR A 33 -32.92 25.81 21.06
CA THR A 33 -32.68 25.78 19.62
C THR A 33 -31.98 27.06 19.11
N ALA A 34 -32.38 28.22 19.63
CA ALA A 34 -31.75 29.49 19.29
C ALA A 34 -30.27 29.56 19.68
N THR A 35 -29.87 28.91 20.83
CA THR A 35 -28.48 28.81 21.24
C THR A 35 -27.71 27.85 20.35
N GLN A 36 -28.33 26.74 19.95
CA GLN A 36 -27.72 25.77 19.05
C GLN A 36 -27.44 26.40 17.68
N GLU A 37 -28.40 27.10 17.10
CA GLU A 37 -28.27 27.81 15.81
C GLU A 37 -27.15 28.84 15.84
N LYS A 38 -27.05 29.65 16.90
CA LYS A 38 -25.93 30.59 17.08
C LYS A 38 -24.56 29.93 17.09
N ILE A 39 -24.44 28.79 17.79
CA ILE A 39 -23.19 28.06 17.87
C ILE A 39 -22.83 27.43 16.52
N PHE A 40 -23.78 26.80 15.82
CA PHE A 40 -23.56 26.23 14.49
C PHE A 40 -23.20 27.29 13.45
N ALA A 41 -23.87 28.44 13.47
CA ALA A 41 -23.56 29.55 12.56
C ALA A 41 -22.16 30.12 12.79
N ALA A 42 -21.74 30.27 14.07
CA ALA A 42 -20.41 30.75 14.41
C ALA A 42 -19.32 29.68 14.04
N ALA A 43 -19.60 28.41 14.29
CA ALA A 43 -18.72 27.33 13.92
C ALA A 43 -18.49 27.27 12.38
N ALA A 44 -19.57 27.38 11.60
CA ALA A 44 -19.51 27.43 10.14
C ALA A 44 -18.72 28.67 9.63
N ARG A 45 -19.00 29.83 10.17
CA ARG A 45 -18.33 31.09 9.80
C ARG A 45 -16.83 31.08 10.09
N LEU A 46 -16.45 30.50 11.23
CA LEU A 46 -15.05 30.37 11.65
C LEU A 46 -14.33 29.20 10.98
N GLY A 47 -15.03 28.35 10.21
CA GLY A 47 -14.44 27.14 9.62
C GLY A 47 -14.06 26.09 10.67
N TYR A 48 -14.84 25.99 11.77
CA TYR A 48 -14.54 24.98 12.80
C TYR A 48 -14.91 23.59 12.32
N GLN A 49 -13.93 22.70 12.35
CA GLN A 49 -14.13 21.28 12.11
C GLN A 49 -13.97 20.50 13.42
N PRO A 50 -14.92 19.62 13.78
CA PRO A 50 -14.83 18.79 14.97
C PRO A 50 -13.61 17.85 14.89
N ASN A 51 -12.68 17.98 15.79
CA ASN A 51 -11.55 17.06 15.90
C ASN A 51 -11.99 15.77 16.62
N MET A 52 -11.97 14.63 15.93
CA MET A 52 -12.36 13.32 16.46
C MET A 52 -11.47 12.88 17.62
N ALA A 53 -10.17 13.16 17.59
CA ALA A 53 -9.25 12.87 18.70
C ALA A 53 -9.64 13.63 19.98
N ALA A 54 -10.05 14.90 19.86
CA ALA A 54 -10.55 15.68 21.00
C ALA A 54 -11.94 15.23 21.48
N ARG A 55 -12.70 14.54 20.62
CA ARG A 55 -14.04 14.01 20.93
C ARG A 55 -13.95 12.71 21.74
N SER A 56 -13.02 11.81 21.41
CA SER A 56 -12.81 10.55 22.11
C SER A 56 -12.30 10.76 23.54
N LEU A 57 -11.51 11.81 23.79
CA LEU A 57 -11.01 12.16 25.13
C LEU A 57 -12.12 12.67 26.08
N ARG A 58 -13.32 12.97 25.60
CA ARG A 58 -14.41 13.58 26.41
C ARG A 58 -15.59 12.67 26.74
N GLY A 59 -15.51 11.35 26.49
CA GLY A 59 -16.40 10.34 27.08
C GLY A 59 -17.90 10.45 26.71
N GLY A 60 -18.27 10.59 25.42
CA GLY A 60 -19.64 10.45 24.95
C GLY A 60 -20.01 9.01 24.58
N SER A 61 -21.29 8.62 24.66
CA SER A 61 -21.81 7.33 24.20
C SER A 61 -21.57 7.17 22.67
N GLY A 62 -20.55 6.44 22.29
CA GLY A 62 -19.89 6.32 20.98
C GLY A 62 -18.40 6.64 21.08
N ALA A 63 -17.90 7.04 22.25
CA ALA A 63 -16.53 7.49 22.53
C ALA A 63 -15.49 6.35 22.51
N ASN A 64 -15.90 5.11 22.27
CA ASN A 64 -15.00 3.95 22.38
C ASN A 64 -14.62 3.37 21.00
N GLU A 65 -15.23 3.85 19.91
CA GLU A 65 -14.92 3.38 18.56
C GLU A 65 -13.77 4.20 17.97
N LEU A 66 -12.70 3.53 17.56
CA LEU A 66 -11.62 4.14 16.79
C LEU A 66 -12.00 4.19 15.31
N VAL A 67 -11.80 5.32 14.68
CA VAL A 67 -11.94 5.47 13.23
C VAL A 67 -10.55 5.55 12.63
N VAL A 68 -10.17 4.54 11.86
CA VAL A 68 -8.90 4.50 11.13
C VAL A 68 -9.19 4.68 9.65
N ALA A 69 -8.58 5.68 9.05
CA ALA A 69 -8.69 5.97 7.63
C ALA A 69 -7.63 5.18 6.85
N MET A 70 -8.02 4.51 5.78
CA MET A 70 -7.12 3.89 4.82
C MET A 70 -7.16 4.69 3.51
N PHE A 71 -6.08 5.41 3.22
CA PHE A 71 -5.91 6.12 1.95
C PHE A 71 -5.32 5.17 0.92
N TRP A 72 -6.07 4.90 -0.17
CA TRP A 72 -5.65 3.97 -1.21
C TRP A 72 -5.66 4.65 -2.58
N ALA A 73 -4.52 4.63 -3.29
CA ALA A 73 -4.42 5.25 -4.61
C ALA A 73 -5.30 4.55 -5.65
N GLN A 74 -6.03 5.35 -6.44
CA GLN A 74 -6.91 4.89 -7.53
C GLN A 74 -6.10 4.60 -8.80
N ASP A 75 -5.36 3.52 -8.81
CA ASP A 75 -4.57 3.06 -9.95
C ASP A 75 -4.64 1.53 -10.09
N PHE A 76 -3.74 0.97 -10.89
CA PHE A 76 -3.65 -0.48 -11.10
C PHE A 76 -3.50 -1.32 -9.82
N ARG A 77 -3.08 -0.71 -8.72
CA ARG A 77 -2.91 -1.37 -7.41
C ARG A 77 -4.21 -1.53 -6.64
N ALA A 78 -5.33 -0.98 -7.16
CA ALA A 78 -6.64 -1.11 -6.51
C ALA A 78 -7.06 -2.58 -6.33
N SER A 79 -6.68 -3.47 -7.25
CA SER A 79 -6.95 -4.91 -7.14
C SER A 79 -6.22 -5.59 -5.97
N MET A 80 -5.15 -4.98 -5.44
CA MET A 80 -4.37 -5.49 -4.32
C MET A 80 -5.00 -5.15 -2.97
N MET A 81 -5.95 -4.23 -2.94
CA MET A 81 -6.57 -3.73 -1.71
C MET A 81 -7.23 -4.84 -0.88
N LEU A 82 -7.77 -5.87 -1.53
CA LEU A 82 -8.46 -6.98 -0.84
C LEU A 82 -7.52 -7.71 0.12
N ARG A 83 -6.32 -8.06 -0.32
CA ARG A 83 -5.31 -8.73 0.52
C ARG A 83 -4.92 -7.87 1.73
N PHE A 84 -4.71 -6.58 1.49
CA PHE A 84 -4.39 -5.63 2.55
C PHE A 84 -5.54 -5.49 3.56
N TRP A 85 -6.78 -5.41 3.06
CA TRP A 85 -7.98 -5.37 3.88
C TRP A 85 -8.13 -6.61 4.77
N ASP A 86 -7.89 -7.80 4.24
CA ASP A 86 -7.97 -9.05 4.99
C ASP A 86 -6.97 -9.08 6.15
N GLY A 87 -5.75 -8.59 5.92
CA GLY A 87 -4.74 -8.44 6.97
C GLY A 87 -5.18 -7.46 8.07
N LEU A 88 -5.71 -6.29 7.70
CA LEU A 88 -6.24 -5.30 8.66
C LEU A 88 -7.37 -5.91 9.50
N ARG A 89 -8.35 -6.54 8.83
CA ARG A 89 -9.51 -7.13 9.50
C ARG A 89 -9.11 -8.21 10.50
N ALA A 90 -8.24 -9.12 10.09
CA ALA A 90 -7.76 -10.21 10.96
C ALA A 90 -7.06 -9.69 12.24
N GLU A 91 -6.41 -8.54 12.19
CA GLU A 91 -5.78 -7.96 13.37
C GLU A 91 -6.76 -7.15 14.23
N ILE A 92 -7.67 -6.41 13.59
CA ILE A 92 -8.72 -5.64 14.27
C ILE A 92 -9.64 -6.58 15.09
N GLU A 93 -9.98 -7.76 14.56
CA GLU A 93 -10.82 -8.75 15.25
C GLU A 93 -10.20 -9.24 16.58
N LYS A 94 -8.88 -9.11 16.76
CA LYS A 94 -8.17 -9.46 18.01
C LYS A 94 -8.21 -8.34 19.03
N THR A 95 -8.57 -7.13 18.64
CA THR A 95 -8.59 -5.98 19.54
C THR A 95 -9.83 -5.97 20.41
N ALA A 96 -9.70 -5.60 21.69
CA ALA A 96 -10.84 -5.42 22.59
C ALA A 96 -11.63 -4.13 22.30
N ARG A 97 -11.09 -3.25 21.46
CA ARG A 97 -11.62 -1.94 21.15
C ARG A 97 -12.31 -1.96 19.79
N PRO A 98 -13.53 -1.46 19.64
CA PRO A 98 -14.16 -1.39 18.32
C PRO A 98 -13.39 -0.43 17.41
N VAL A 99 -12.99 -0.92 16.23
CA VAL A 99 -12.29 -0.16 15.20
C VAL A 99 -13.15 -0.13 13.94
N ARG A 100 -13.42 1.06 13.44
CA ARG A 100 -14.08 1.28 12.15
C ARG A 100 -13.04 1.70 11.12
N LEU A 101 -12.91 0.91 10.06
CA LEU A 101 -12.09 1.26 8.91
C LEU A 101 -12.92 2.09 7.91
N VAL A 102 -12.34 3.17 7.42
CA VAL A 102 -12.93 4.02 6.37
C VAL A 102 -11.93 4.12 5.22
N ILE A 103 -12.36 3.78 4.01
CA ILE A 103 -11.51 3.84 2.83
C ILE A 103 -11.70 5.19 2.15
N TYR A 104 -10.59 5.90 1.95
CA TYR A 104 -10.51 7.14 1.19
C TYR A 104 -9.71 6.89 -0.08
N PRO A 105 -10.37 6.69 -1.23
CA PRO A 105 -9.67 6.62 -2.50
C PRO A 105 -9.10 7.99 -2.87
N TYR A 106 -7.86 8.02 -3.38
CA TYR A 106 -7.23 9.24 -3.84
C TYR A 106 -6.47 9.02 -5.16
N VAL A 107 -6.18 10.09 -5.87
CA VAL A 107 -5.36 10.06 -7.09
C VAL A 107 -3.91 10.30 -6.70
N ASN A 108 -2.95 9.55 -7.26
CA ASN A 108 -1.51 9.78 -7.05
C ASN A 108 -1.16 11.25 -7.35
N ASP A 109 -0.23 11.80 -6.60
CA ASP A 109 0.23 13.20 -6.62
C ASP A 109 -0.79 14.21 -6.06
N HIS A 110 -1.99 13.75 -5.64
CA HIS A 110 -3.08 14.57 -5.12
C HIS A 110 -3.46 14.25 -3.66
N LEU A 111 -2.65 13.51 -2.92
CA LEU A 111 -2.92 13.17 -1.52
C LEU A 111 -3.15 14.43 -0.65
N LYS A 112 -2.43 15.51 -0.93
CA LYS A 112 -2.57 16.81 -0.27
C LYS A 112 -3.97 17.43 -0.35
N GLU A 113 -4.76 17.04 -1.33
CA GLU A 113 -6.13 17.55 -1.56
C GLU A 113 -7.16 16.82 -0.68
N SER A 114 -6.76 15.76 0.02
CA SER A 114 -7.64 15.02 0.91
C SER A 114 -7.90 15.79 2.20
N GLU A 115 -9.07 16.39 2.32
CA GLU A 115 -9.48 17.13 3.52
C GLU A 115 -9.53 16.24 4.76
N ALA A 116 -9.96 14.98 4.62
CA ALA A 116 -9.99 14.01 5.72
C ALA A 116 -8.60 13.78 6.34
N LEU A 117 -7.53 13.81 5.50
CA LEU A 117 -6.15 13.66 5.97
C LEU A 117 -5.62 14.97 6.56
N THR A 118 -5.78 16.08 5.84
CA THR A 118 -5.16 17.37 6.21
C THR A 118 -5.84 18.03 7.41
N SER A 119 -7.15 17.84 7.57
CA SER A 119 -7.88 18.35 8.74
C SER A 119 -7.82 17.40 9.95
N GLY A 120 -7.73 16.09 9.72
CA GLY A 120 -7.84 15.07 10.77
C GLY A 120 -9.16 15.07 11.51
N ALA A 121 -10.22 15.63 10.89
CA ALA A 121 -11.52 15.79 11.53
C ALA A 121 -12.32 14.50 11.60
N ASP A 122 -12.16 13.61 10.62
CA ASP A 122 -13.03 12.46 10.39
C ASP A 122 -12.44 11.12 10.86
N CYS A 123 -11.18 11.10 11.27
CA CYS A 123 -10.50 9.88 11.71
C CYS A 123 -9.53 10.15 12.86
N HIS A 124 -9.18 9.09 13.59
CA HIS A 124 -8.24 9.14 14.72
C HIS A 124 -6.81 8.91 14.27
N ALA A 125 -6.62 8.15 13.20
CA ALA A 125 -5.34 7.85 12.59
C ALA A 125 -5.53 7.47 11.12
N ALA A 126 -4.45 7.45 10.34
CA ALA A 126 -4.47 7.08 8.95
C ALA A 126 -3.39 6.05 8.59
N ILE A 127 -3.73 5.17 7.64
CA ILE A 127 -2.77 4.33 6.93
C ILE A 127 -2.74 4.82 5.49
N ILE A 128 -1.57 5.25 4.99
CA ILE A 128 -1.41 5.73 3.63
C ILE A 128 -0.76 4.64 2.79
N CYS A 129 -1.51 4.16 1.80
CA CYS A 129 -1.09 3.11 0.89
C CYS A 129 -0.80 3.68 -0.50
N ASN A 130 0.29 3.19 -1.10
CA ASN A 130 0.62 3.48 -2.50
C ASN A 130 1.01 4.94 -2.82
N ALA A 131 1.49 5.71 -1.82
CA ALA A 131 1.96 7.08 -2.03
C ALA A 131 3.01 7.16 -3.15
N SER A 132 2.88 8.15 -4.02
CA SER A 132 3.84 8.48 -5.07
C SER A 132 5.00 9.29 -4.51
N TYR A 133 5.98 9.64 -5.36
CA TYR A 133 7.07 10.54 -4.97
C TYR A 133 6.56 11.92 -4.53
N ALA A 134 5.59 12.49 -5.26
CA ALA A 134 5.03 13.80 -4.91
C ALA A 134 4.19 13.75 -3.63
N ASP A 135 3.47 12.65 -3.38
CA ASP A 135 2.75 12.44 -2.13
C ASP A 135 3.70 12.31 -0.94
N LEU A 136 4.84 11.62 -1.11
CA LEU A 136 5.87 11.51 -0.06
C LEU A 136 6.51 12.87 0.23
N GLN A 137 6.81 13.67 -0.79
CA GLN A 137 7.31 15.04 -0.61
C GLN A 137 6.32 15.91 0.18
N PHE A 138 5.02 15.82 -0.15
CA PHE A 138 3.99 16.49 0.65
C PHE A 138 4.00 16.08 2.12
N LEU A 139 4.17 14.78 2.40
CA LEU A 139 4.25 14.26 3.77
C LEU A 139 5.50 14.73 4.51
N GLU A 140 6.64 14.83 3.83
CA GLU A 140 7.88 15.39 4.42
C GLU A 140 7.75 16.86 4.79
N ASP A 141 7.06 17.63 3.95
CA ASP A 141 6.88 19.07 4.14
C ASP A 141 5.72 19.42 5.09
N THR A 142 4.91 18.43 5.52
CA THR A 142 3.68 18.69 6.25
C THR A 142 3.59 17.86 7.54
N GLN A 143 3.40 18.54 8.67
CA GLN A 143 3.02 17.84 9.91
C GLN A 143 1.51 17.63 9.95
N LEU A 144 1.08 16.38 9.81
CA LEU A 144 -0.33 16.02 9.86
C LEU A 144 -0.87 16.03 11.30
N PRO A 145 -2.17 16.35 11.50
CA PRO A 145 -2.77 16.49 12.84
C PRO A 145 -3.12 15.16 13.52
N ILE A 146 -2.94 14.04 12.84
CA ILE A 146 -3.27 12.69 13.30
C ILE A 146 -2.07 11.76 13.11
N PRO A 147 -1.96 10.68 13.89
CA PRO A 147 -1.00 9.60 13.65
C PRO A 147 -1.15 9.00 12.26
N VAL A 148 -0.02 8.76 11.58
CA VAL A 148 0.01 8.19 10.23
C VAL A 148 1.01 7.05 10.18
N VAL A 149 0.64 5.98 9.48
CA VAL A 149 1.51 4.85 9.15
C VAL A 149 1.56 4.69 7.63
N LEU A 150 2.75 4.52 7.09
CA LEU A 150 2.98 4.33 5.65
C LEU A 150 3.12 2.84 5.31
N TYR A 151 2.39 2.39 4.31
CA TYR A 151 2.51 1.05 3.76
C TYR A 151 3.47 1.04 2.57
N ASN A 152 4.55 0.27 2.71
CA ASN A 152 5.60 0.07 1.73
C ASN A 152 6.18 1.38 1.17
N ARG A 153 6.36 2.34 2.05
CA ARG A 153 6.97 3.64 1.79
C ARG A 153 7.77 4.08 3.01
N VAL A 154 8.84 4.80 2.76
CA VAL A 154 9.66 5.41 3.82
C VAL A 154 9.56 6.93 3.69
N CYS A 155 9.27 7.59 4.79
CA CYS A 155 9.23 9.03 4.90
C CYS A 155 9.61 9.42 6.32
N ASN A 156 10.50 10.39 6.46
CA ASN A 156 10.94 10.86 7.77
C ASN A 156 9.75 11.39 8.60
N GLY A 157 9.75 11.08 9.88
CA GLY A 157 8.71 11.54 10.80
C GLY A 157 7.45 10.67 10.86
N TYR A 158 7.34 9.61 10.07
CA TYR A 158 6.20 8.69 10.06
C TYR A 158 6.62 7.24 10.32
N CYS A 159 5.75 6.50 11.02
CA CYS A 159 5.90 5.05 11.10
C CYS A 159 5.67 4.41 9.74
N SER A 160 6.34 3.30 9.49
CA SER A 160 6.20 2.59 8.21
C SER A 160 6.37 1.09 8.32
N VAL A 161 5.76 0.36 7.39
CA VAL A 161 5.94 -1.09 7.24
C VAL A 161 6.40 -1.37 5.83
N ASN A 162 7.55 -2.00 5.69
CA ASN A 162 8.26 -2.17 4.44
C ASN A 162 8.74 -3.61 4.22
N VAL A 163 9.19 -3.88 3.02
CA VAL A 163 9.97 -5.07 2.65
C VAL A 163 11.29 -4.64 2.03
N ASP A 164 12.24 -5.58 1.95
CA ASP A 164 13.50 -5.36 1.24
C ASP A 164 13.29 -5.55 -0.28
N ASP A 165 12.94 -4.45 -0.95
CA ASP A 165 12.69 -4.44 -2.39
C ASP A 165 13.93 -4.80 -3.22
N LEU A 166 15.15 -4.46 -2.75
CA LEU A 166 16.39 -4.86 -3.43
C LEU A 166 16.57 -6.37 -3.39
N LYS A 167 16.41 -6.96 -2.21
CA LYS A 167 16.45 -8.41 -2.02
C LYS A 167 15.37 -9.13 -2.82
N MET A 168 14.19 -8.51 -2.98
CA MET A 168 13.11 -9.07 -3.79
C MET A 168 13.54 -9.30 -5.24
N GLY A 169 14.19 -8.32 -5.85
CA GLY A 169 14.76 -8.46 -7.19
C GLY A 169 15.89 -9.48 -7.25
N ALA A 170 16.79 -9.46 -6.27
CA ALA A 170 17.91 -10.38 -6.19
C ALA A 170 17.45 -11.85 -6.11
N LEU A 171 16.44 -12.17 -5.32
CA LEU A 171 15.88 -13.52 -5.23
C LEU A 171 15.36 -14.04 -6.57
N ALA A 172 14.71 -13.20 -7.36
CA ALA A 172 14.22 -13.59 -8.68
C ALA A 172 15.40 -13.89 -9.66
N ALA A 173 16.43 -13.03 -9.66
CA ALA A 173 17.60 -13.22 -10.51
C ALA A 173 18.37 -14.51 -10.14
N ARG A 174 18.58 -14.75 -8.85
CA ARG A 174 19.21 -15.95 -8.33
C ARG A 174 18.43 -17.21 -8.73
N ALA A 175 17.11 -17.19 -8.59
CA ALA A 175 16.28 -18.33 -8.97
C ALA A 175 16.42 -18.66 -10.44
N PHE A 176 16.48 -17.66 -11.33
CA PHE A 176 16.73 -17.89 -12.76
C PHE A 176 18.13 -18.48 -13.02
N ALA A 177 19.15 -17.95 -12.37
CA ALA A 177 20.52 -18.48 -12.50
C ALA A 177 20.61 -19.92 -12.01
N ASP A 178 19.96 -20.27 -10.90
CA ASP A 178 19.91 -21.63 -10.35
C ASP A 178 19.22 -22.61 -11.31
N GLN A 179 18.26 -22.14 -12.12
CA GLN A 179 17.63 -22.92 -13.19
C GLN A 179 18.47 -22.97 -14.48
N GLY A 180 19.65 -22.38 -14.50
CA GLY A 180 20.57 -22.40 -15.63
C GLY A 180 20.25 -21.40 -16.72
N CYS A 181 19.38 -20.42 -16.47
CA CYS A 181 19.10 -19.34 -17.42
C CYS A 181 20.35 -18.49 -17.66
N ARG A 182 20.54 -18.04 -18.89
CA ARG A 182 21.64 -17.17 -19.32
C ARG A 182 21.17 -15.78 -19.71
N THR A 183 19.92 -15.67 -20.15
CA THR A 183 19.32 -14.41 -20.60
C THR A 183 18.01 -14.19 -19.89
N ALA A 184 17.74 -12.95 -19.47
CA ALA A 184 16.48 -12.59 -18.85
C ALA A 184 15.94 -11.27 -19.41
N ALA A 185 14.62 -11.22 -19.63
CA ALA A 185 13.90 -10.00 -19.89
C ALA A 185 13.14 -9.55 -18.65
N VAL A 186 12.82 -8.26 -18.60
CA VAL A 186 11.97 -7.71 -17.54
C VAL A 186 10.72 -7.09 -18.16
N LEU A 187 9.58 -7.38 -17.52
CA LEU A 187 8.27 -6.82 -17.83
C LEU A 187 7.76 -6.08 -16.59
N THR A 188 7.81 -4.77 -16.59
CA THR A 188 7.34 -3.93 -15.49
C THR A 188 6.77 -2.63 -16.00
N SER A 189 5.94 -1.96 -15.22
CA SER A 189 5.52 -0.59 -15.49
C SER A 189 6.61 0.42 -15.11
N SER A 190 6.46 1.64 -15.59
CA SER A 190 7.32 2.74 -15.14
C SER A 190 7.26 2.84 -13.61
N PRO A 191 8.41 3.05 -12.94
CA PRO A 191 8.44 3.19 -11.50
C PRO A 191 7.63 4.41 -11.04
N VAL A 192 6.82 4.22 -10.00
CA VAL A 192 6.06 5.29 -9.33
C VAL A 192 6.49 5.49 -7.88
N PHE A 193 7.44 4.68 -7.41
CA PHE A 193 8.10 4.80 -6.11
C PHE A 193 9.42 4.01 -6.10
N GLU A 194 10.30 4.38 -5.20
CA GLU A 194 11.68 3.89 -5.09
C GLU A 194 11.78 2.35 -5.00
N GLY A 195 10.87 1.68 -4.29
CA GLY A 195 10.89 0.22 -4.18
C GLY A 195 10.80 -0.49 -5.53
N MET A 196 10.12 0.08 -6.54
CA MET A 196 10.13 -0.52 -7.88
C MET A 196 11.51 -0.41 -8.56
N GLU A 197 12.21 0.69 -8.35
CA GLU A 197 13.57 0.88 -8.84
C GLU A 197 14.55 -0.06 -8.13
N ASN A 198 14.42 -0.18 -6.80
CA ASN A 198 15.24 -1.07 -5.98
C ASN A 198 15.07 -2.55 -6.38
N ARG A 199 13.86 -3.00 -6.71
CA ARG A 199 13.64 -4.36 -7.26
C ARG A 199 14.40 -4.58 -8.55
N MET A 200 14.34 -3.62 -9.46
CA MET A 200 15.06 -3.68 -10.74
C MET A 200 16.57 -3.66 -10.53
N HIS A 201 17.02 -2.83 -9.58
CA HIS A 201 18.44 -2.72 -9.26
C HIS A 201 18.97 -4.03 -8.65
N GLY A 202 18.27 -4.60 -7.66
CA GLY A 202 18.62 -5.89 -7.07
C GLY A 202 18.60 -7.03 -8.08
N PHE A 203 17.61 -7.06 -8.97
CA PHE A 203 17.55 -8.04 -10.05
C PHE A 203 18.76 -7.96 -10.99
N ARG A 204 19.19 -6.76 -11.34
CA ARG A 204 20.34 -6.54 -12.22
C ARG A 204 21.64 -6.92 -11.54
N LEU A 205 21.88 -6.42 -10.34
CA LEU A 205 23.13 -6.70 -9.59
C LEU A 205 23.34 -8.20 -9.38
N GLU A 206 22.33 -8.90 -8.88
CA GLU A 206 22.42 -10.33 -8.61
C GLU A 206 22.49 -11.14 -9.91
N GLY A 207 21.76 -10.72 -10.95
CA GLY A 207 21.81 -11.33 -12.26
C GLY A 207 23.19 -11.24 -12.89
N GLU A 208 23.82 -10.07 -12.87
CA GLU A 208 25.19 -9.86 -13.37
C GLU A 208 26.21 -10.70 -12.58
N HIS A 209 26.05 -10.75 -11.25
CA HIS A 209 26.90 -11.58 -10.39
C HIS A 209 26.87 -13.07 -10.75
N HIS A 210 25.71 -13.56 -11.19
CA HIS A 210 25.53 -14.95 -11.61
C HIS A 210 25.67 -15.17 -13.13
N GLY A 211 26.14 -14.17 -13.89
CA GLY A 211 26.37 -14.26 -15.32
C GLY A 211 25.08 -14.26 -16.18
N LEU A 212 23.99 -13.75 -15.63
CA LEU A 212 22.73 -13.57 -16.36
C LEU A 212 22.78 -12.28 -17.19
N THR A 213 22.64 -12.40 -18.50
CA THR A 213 22.53 -11.24 -19.40
C THR A 213 21.10 -10.68 -19.35
N ILE A 214 20.95 -9.45 -18.86
CA ILE A 214 19.65 -8.81 -18.78
C ILE A 214 19.41 -7.98 -20.04
N LEU A 215 18.37 -8.34 -20.78
CA LEU A 215 17.97 -7.66 -22.00
C LEU A 215 17.42 -6.25 -21.67
N ALA A 216 17.50 -5.36 -22.67
CA ALA A 216 17.01 -3.99 -22.49
C ALA A 216 15.56 -3.96 -21.99
N ASN A 217 15.36 -3.23 -20.89
CA ASN A 217 14.04 -3.07 -20.29
C ASN A 217 13.17 -2.14 -21.15
N ARG A 218 11.92 -2.54 -21.36
CA ARG A 218 10.86 -1.68 -21.91
C ARG A 218 9.65 -1.78 -21.01
N TYR A 219 9.22 -0.66 -20.50
CA TYR A 219 8.03 -0.58 -19.67
C TYR A 219 6.77 -1.00 -20.43
N CYS A 220 5.82 -1.55 -19.69
CA CYS A 220 4.48 -1.88 -20.19
C CYS A 220 3.43 -1.28 -19.23
N GLU A 221 2.18 -1.25 -19.65
CA GLU A 221 1.09 -0.96 -18.72
C GLU A 221 1.00 -2.06 -17.66
N ASN A 222 0.73 -1.69 -16.43
CA ASN A 222 0.50 -2.69 -15.39
C ASN A 222 -0.86 -3.35 -15.59
N GLY A 223 -0.92 -4.66 -15.35
CA GLY A 223 -2.13 -5.44 -15.50
C GLY A 223 -2.01 -6.57 -16.53
N ILE A 224 -3.05 -7.41 -16.57
CA ILE A 224 -3.07 -8.60 -17.44
C ILE A 224 -2.97 -8.20 -18.91
N ARG A 225 -3.73 -7.18 -19.33
CA ARG A 225 -3.69 -6.69 -20.72
C ARG A 225 -2.30 -6.16 -21.07
N GLY A 226 -1.70 -5.33 -20.22
CA GLY A 226 -0.38 -4.75 -20.48
C GLY A 226 0.71 -5.82 -20.63
N GLY A 227 0.70 -6.84 -19.77
CA GLY A 227 1.60 -8.00 -19.90
C GLY A 227 1.40 -8.77 -21.20
N TYR A 228 0.14 -9.02 -21.57
CA TYR A 228 -0.22 -9.68 -22.81
C TYR A 228 0.26 -8.93 -24.06
N GLU A 229 -0.05 -7.64 -24.13
CA GLU A 229 0.32 -6.79 -25.28
C GLU A 229 1.84 -6.62 -25.39
N ALA A 230 2.53 -6.46 -24.26
CA ALA A 230 3.99 -6.35 -24.23
C ALA A 230 4.69 -7.60 -24.78
N VAL A 231 4.27 -8.80 -24.35
CA VAL A 231 4.84 -10.05 -24.84
C VAL A 231 4.45 -10.28 -26.30
N SER A 232 3.17 -10.06 -26.67
CA SER A 232 2.71 -10.21 -28.05
C SER A 232 3.46 -9.31 -29.03
N HIS A 233 3.78 -8.08 -28.60
CA HIS A 233 4.60 -7.16 -29.39
C HIS A 233 6.04 -7.68 -29.53
N ARG A 234 6.67 -8.10 -28.43
CA ARG A 234 8.06 -8.58 -28.42
C ARG A 234 8.23 -9.86 -29.24
N LEU A 235 7.29 -10.79 -29.16
CA LEU A 235 7.30 -12.01 -30.00
C LEU A 235 7.24 -11.68 -31.50
N ARG A 236 6.53 -10.63 -31.89
CA ARG A 236 6.45 -10.22 -33.32
C ARG A 236 7.64 -9.43 -33.80
N HIS A 237 8.36 -8.70 -32.92
CA HIS A 237 9.36 -7.73 -33.35
C HIS A 237 10.77 -7.99 -32.79
N GLU A 238 10.89 -8.39 -31.52
CA GLU A 238 12.18 -8.46 -30.84
C GLU A 238 12.64 -9.91 -30.62
N TRP A 239 11.74 -10.81 -30.26
CA TRP A 239 12.05 -12.21 -29.90
C TRP A 239 11.78 -13.23 -31.00
N LYS A 240 11.69 -12.76 -32.24
CA LYS A 240 11.44 -13.64 -33.40
C LYS A 240 12.50 -14.72 -33.62
N GLN A 241 13.75 -14.39 -33.36
CA GLN A 241 14.88 -15.29 -33.58
C GLN A 241 15.29 -16.05 -32.34
N GLN A 242 15.16 -15.42 -31.18
CA GLN A 242 15.56 -15.99 -29.91
C GLN A 242 14.73 -15.39 -28.75
N LEU A 243 14.07 -16.26 -27.97
CA LEU A 243 13.43 -15.91 -26.75
C LEU A 243 14.47 -15.69 -25.64
N PRO A 244 14.18 -14.85 -24.63
CA PRO A 244 14.93 -14.91 -23.37
C PRO A 244 14.66 -16.26 -22.68
N ASP A 245 15.67 -16.76 -21.93
CA ASP A 245 15.49 -17.97 -21.12
C ASP A 245 14.51 -17.73 -19.96
N ALA A 246 14.45 -16.48 -19.49
CA ALA A 246 13.65 -16.09 -18.33
C ALA A 246 12.97 -14.72 -18.50
N VAL A 247 11.85 -14.53 -17.78
CA VAL A 247 11.10 -13.27 -17.75
C VAL A 247 10.73 -12.94 -16.32
N PHE A 248 11.25 -11.84 -15.78
CA PHE A 248 10.87 -11.29 -14.51
C PHE A 248 9.73 -10.28 -14.67
N CYS A 249 8.60 -10.50 -13.99
CA CYS A 249 7.41 -9.68 -14.09
C CYS A 249 7.23 -8.83 -12.81
N GLY A 250 7.04 -7.52 -12.98
CA GLY A 250 6.86 -6.58 -11.87
C GLY A 250 5.56 -6.75 -11.07
N SER A 251 4.65 -7.62 -11.54
CA SER A 251 3.43 -8.01 -10.82
C SER A 251 2.89 -9.36 -11.33
N SER A 252 2.12 -10.06 -10.49
CA SER A 252 1.36 -11.26 -10.89
C SER A 252 0.46 -10.97 -12.09
N ALA A 253 -0.20 -9.82 -12.14
CA ALA A 253 -1.09 -9.45 -13.23
C ALA A 253 -0.34 -9.37 -14.59
N ILE A 254 0.84 -8.75 -14.62
CA ILE A 254 1.69 -8.71 -15.83
C ILE A 254 2.08 -10.14 -16.22
N ALA A 255 2.45 -10.99 -15.25
CA ALA A 255 2.84 -12.36 -15.52
C ALA A 255 1.72 -13.21 -16.14
N HIS A 256 0.50 -13.08 -15.63
CA HIS A 256 -0.67 -13.78 -16.21
C HIS A 256 -0.93 -13.36 -17.66
N GLY A 257 -0.79 -12.06 -17.96
CA GLY A 257 -0.87 -11.57 -19.34
C GLY A 257 0.24 -12.14 -20.22
N ALA A 258 1.47 -12.16 -19.71
CA ALA A 258 2.63 -12.74 -20.40
C ALA A 258 2.43 -14.24 -20.69
N LEU A 259 2.00 -15.02 -19.69
CA LEU A 259 1.68 -16.45 -19.86
C LEU A 259 0.66 -16.66 -20.97
N ARG A 260 -0.41 -15.88 -21.00
CA ARG A 260 -1.42 -15.95 -22.04
C ARG A 260 -0.84 -15.71 -23.44
N ALA A 261 -0.02 -14.67 -23.60
CA ALA A 261 0.59 -14.35 -24.88
C ALA A 261 1.57 -15.43 -25.36
N PHE A 262 2.39 -15.98 -24.46
CA PHE A 262 3.29 -17.10 -24.79
C PHE A 262 2.48 -18.34 -25.21
N CYS A 263 1.44 -18.68 -24.48
CA CYS A 263 0.60 -19.84 -24.77
C CYS A 263 -0.07 -19.73 -26.16
N GLU A 264 -0.65 -18.57 -26.48
CA GLU A 264 -1.26 -18.32 -27.80
C GLU A 264 -0.25 -18.40 -28.96
N ALA A 265 1.01 -18.04 -28.71
CA ALA A 265 2.09 -18.15 -29.65
C ALA A 265 2.70 -19.58 -29.75
N GLY A 266 2.15 -20.54 -28.96
CA GLY A 266 2.60 -21.93 -28.96
C GLY A 266 3.80 -22.25 -28.10
N TYR A 267 4.22 -21.31 -27.21
CA TYR A 267 5.27 -21.53 -26.23
C TYR A 267 4.66 -22.12 -24.95
N ILE A 268 4.69 -23.44 -24.84
CA ILE A 268 4.15 -24.22 -23.72
C ILE A 268 5.17 -25.26 -23.25
N GLY A 269 5.05 -25.69 -21.99
CA GLY A 269 5.94 -26.70 -21.40
C GLY A 269 7.40 -26.24 -21.44
N GLU A 270 8.30 -27.07 -21.92
CA GLU A 270 9.75 -26.79 -21.98
C GLU A 270 10.13 -25.62 -22.91
N LYS A 271 9.23 -25.23 -23.84
CA LYS A 271 9.47 -24.09 -24.72
C LYS A 271 9.12 -22.75 -24.09
N LEU A 272 8.43 -22.77 -22.97
CA LEU A 272 8.05 -21.56 -22.24
C LEU A 272 9.29 -21.00 -21.53
N PRO A 273 9.62 -19.70 -21.65
CA PRO A 273 10.61 -19.06 -20.80
C PRO A 273 10.27 -19.26 -19.33
N ARG A 274 11.27 -19.36 -18.44
CA ARG A 274 11.03 -19.36 -17.01
C ARG A 274 10.41 -18.03 -16.59
N LEU A 275 9.36 -18.06 -15.76
CA LEU A 275 8.69 -16.85 -15.28
C LEU A 275 8.73 -16.77 -13.77
N ILE A 276 9.06 -15.58 -13.28
CA ILE A 276 8.89 -15.19 -11.87
C ILE A 276 8.20 -13.84 -11.84
N ALA A 277 7.27 -13.66 -10.91
CA ALA A 277 6.64 -12.37 -10.69
C ALA A 277 6.86 -11.86 -9.26
N VAL A 278 6.65 -10.55 -9.07
CA VAL A 278 6.36 -10.02 -7.74
C VAL A 278 4.95 -10.49 -7.37
N GLY A 279 4.85 -11.30 -6.31
CA GLY A 279 3.62 -11.93 -5.85
C GLY A 279 2.74 -10.97 -5.06
N ASN A 280 2.16 -10.00 -5.77
CA ASN A 280 1.28 -8.98 -5.20
C ASN A 280 -0.20 -9.16 -5.57
N GLY A 281 -0.51 -10.16 -6.40
CA GLY A 281 -1.87 -10.55 -6.74
C GLY A 281 -2.48 -11.54 -5.74
N PRO A 282 -3.71 -12.03 -6.00
CA PRO A 282 -4.30 -13.13 -5.24
C PRO A 282 -3.46 -14.40 -5.38
N GLU A 283 -3.11 -15.04 -4.26
CA GLU A 283 -2.26 -16.23 -4.25
C GLU A 283 -2.87 -17.38 -5.05
N GLU A 284 -4.17 -17.58 -4.96
CA GLU A 284 -4.88 -18.60 -5.73
C GLU A 284 -4.70 -18.43 -7.24
N SER A 285 -4.70 -17.18 -7.74
CA SER A 285 -4.48 -16.92 -9.16
C SER A 285 -3.09 -17.37 -9.60
N ASP A 286 -2.08 -17.17 -8.77
CA ASP A 286 -0.70 -17.58 -9.05
C ASP A 286 -0.55 -19.10 -8.93
N ALA A 287 -1.15 -19.71 -7.90
CA ALA A 287 -1.07 -21.14 -7.63
C ALA A 287 -1.81 -22.00 -8.65
N PHE A 288 -2.93 -21.52 -9.17
CA PHE A 288 -3.81 -22.27 -10.09
C PHE A 288 -3.71 -21.83 -11.55
N SER A 289 -2.74 -20.96 -11.90
CA SER A 289 -2.40 -20.72 -13.31
C SER A 289 -1.75 -21.95 -13.96
N ILE A 290 -1.67 -21.97 -15.28
CA ILE A 290 -1.02 -23.06 -16.04
C ILE A 290 0.07 -22.46 -16.94
N PRO A 291 1.36 -22.74 -16.65
CA PRO A 291 1.88 -23.35 -15.41
C PRO A 291 1.61 -22.49 -14.17
N SER A 292 1.62 -23.10 -12.98
CA SER A 292 1.54 -22.36 -11.72
C SER A 292 2.72 -21.40 -11.57
N LEU A 293 2.45 -20.16 -11.16
CA LEU A 293 3.40 -19.05 -11.24
C LEU A 293 4.28 -18.98 -10.01
N SER A 294 5.59 -19.08 -10.21
CA SER A 294 6.62 -18.80 -9.19
C SER A 294 6.66 -17.30 -8.89
N VAL A 295 6.74 -16.94 -7.62
CA VAL A 295 6.70 -15.55 -7.21
C VAL A 295 7.74 -15.24 -6.12
N VAL A 296 8.22 -14.00 -6.09
CA VAL A 296 8.76 -13.42 -4.86
C VAL A 296 7.59 -12.78 -4.13
N TYR A 297 7.18 -13.40 -3.04
CA TYR A 297 5.94 -13.07 -2.34
C TYR A 297 6.05 -11.75 -1.59
N LEU A 298 5.07 -10.88 -1.78
CA LEU A 298 4.89 -9.67 -1.01
C LEU A 298 3.89 -9.96 0.13
N PRO A 299 4.30 -9.95 1.40
CA PRO A 299 3.46 -10.37 2.53
C PRO A 299 2.48 -9.25 2.93
N MET A 300 1.54 -8.91 2.04
CA MET A 300 0.65 -7.76 2.18
C MET A 300 -0.26 -7.86 3.40
N GLU A 301 -0.73 -9.07 3.71
CA GLU A 301 -1.59 -9.34 4.87
C GLU A 301 -0.83 -9.10 6.18
N ASP A 302 0.43 -9.56 6.27
CA ASP A 302 1.28 -9.32 7.43
C ASP A 302 1.65 -7.84 7.56
N MET A 303 2.00 -7.20 6.44
CA MET A 303 2.28 -5.77 6.42
C MET A 303 1.07 -4.96 6.89
N ALA A 304 -0.14 -5.35 6.51
CA ALA A 304 -1.36 -4.71 6.98
C ALA A 304 -1.58 -4.89 8.48
N ARG A 305 -1.31 -6.09 9.01
CA ARG A 305 -1.36 -6.37 10.46
C ARG A 305 -0.39 -5.46 11.22
N GLU A 306 0.84 -5.35 10.74
CA GLU A 306 1.84 -4.47 11.33
C GLU A 306 1.45 -2.99 11.25
N CYS A 307 0.84 -2.55 10.14
CA CYS A 307 0.34 -1.18 10.01
C CYS A 307 -0.71 -0.84 11.06
N ILE A 308 -1.70 -1.71 11.29
CA ILE A 308 -2.73 -1.44 12.30
C ILE A 308 -2.17 -1.52 13.73
N GLN A 309 -1.21 -2.38 14.01
CA GLN A 309 -0.52 -2.43 15.31
C GLN A 309 0.23 -1.12 15.58
N LEU A 310 0.94 -0.58 14.58
CA LEU A 310 1.61 0.71 14.69
C LEU A 310 0.61 1.84 14.95
N VAL A 311 -0.52 1.86 14.24
CA VAL A 311 -1.60 2.82 14.45
C VAL A 311 -2.13 2.76 15.88
N LEU A 312 -2.45 1.56 16.38
CA LEU A 312 -2.96 1.37 17.74
C LEU A 312 -1.92 1.75 18.78
N GLY A 313 -0.65 1.37 18.59
CA GLY A 313 0.44 1.73 19.48
C GLY A 313 0.68 3.25 19.56
N GLN A 314 0.54 3.98 18.45
CA GLN A 314 0.60 5.45 18.47
C GLN A 314 -0.59 6.07 19.19
N LEU A 315 -1.81 5.56 18.97
CA LEU A 315 -3.02 6.06 19.62
C LEU A 315 -3.03 5.79 21.14
N ASP A 316 -2.42 4.70 21.57
CA ASP A 316 -2.30 4.33 22.99
C ASP A 316 -1.06 4.96 23.66
N GLY A 317 -0.27 5.73 22.92
CA GLY A 317 0.94 6.40 23.42
C GLY A 317 2.11 5.45 23.73
N GLN A 318 2.07 4.22 23.25
CA GLN A 318 3.14 3.25 23.38
C GLN A 318 4.27 3.52 22.37
N ILE A 319 3.92 4.03 21.19
CA ILE A 319 4.85 4.44 20.13
C ILE A 319 4.86 5.97 20.08
N VAL A 320 5.91 6.57 20.61
CA VAL A 320 6.08 8.04 20.68
C VAL A 320 7.06 8.58 19.63
N THR A 321 7.92 7.74 19.09
CA THR A 321 8.86 8.06 18.02
C THR A 321 8.56 7.21 16.81
N PRO A 322 8.69 7.73 15.59
CA PRO A 322 8.48 6.95 14.38
C PRO A 322 9.40 5.74 14.31
N GLU A 323 8.84 4.60 13.94
CA GLU A 323 9.57 3.36 13.71
C GLU A 323 9.25 2.77 12.33
N SER A 324 10.23 2.10 11.72
CA SER A 324 10.07 1.38 10.48
C SER A 324 10.20 -0.12 10.74
N ARG A 325 9.19 -0.90 10.34
CA ARG A 325 9.21 -2.37 10.40
C ARG A 325 9.52 -2.93 9.03
N LEU A 326 10.51 -3.83 8.98
CA LEU A 326 10.92 -4.52 7.76
C LEU A 326 10.48 -5.98 7.86
N LEU A 327 9.57 -6.41 6.98
CA LEU A 327 9.08 -7.78 6.96
C LEU A 327 9.93 -8.66 6.04
N PRO A 328 10.05 -9.95 6.39
CA PRO A 328 10.74 -10.91 5.53
C PRO A 328 9.97 -11.12 4.24
N ILE A 329 10.70 -11.38 3.17
CA ILE A 329 10.16 -11.77 1.87
C ILE A 329 10.61 -13.19 1.55
N GLU A 330 9.80 -13.90 0.79
CA GLU A 330 10.02 -15.29 0.45
C GLU A 330 9.91 -15.51 -1.07
N TYR A 331 10.76 -16.37 -1.61
CA TYR A 331 10.59 -16.91 -2.94
C TYR A 331 9.73 -18.17 -2.86
N VAL A 332 8.60 -18.18 -3.53
CA VAL A 332 7.68 -19.31 -3.62
C VAL A 332 7.85 -19.99 -4.97
N PRO A 333 8.61 -21.11 -5.04
CA PRO A 333 8.81 -21.84 -6.27
C PRO A 333 7.55 -22.57 -6.69
N ARG A 334 7.24 -22.51 -8.00
CA ARG A 334 6.18 -23.26 -8.65
C ARG A 334 6.63 -23.73 -10.04
N GLU A 335 5.73 -24.24 -10.85
CA GLU A 335 6.06 -24.85 -12.17
C GLU A 335 6.74 -23.88 -13.14
N SER A 336 6.44 -22.59 -13.07
CA SER A 336 6.94 -21.61 -14.03
C SER A 336 8.46 -21.34 -13.92
N CYS A 337 9.10 -21.67 -12.77
CA CYS A 337 10.56 -21.52 -12.62
C CYS A 337 11.23 -22.68 -11.89
N GLY A 338 10.66 -23.15 -10.77
CA GLY A 338 11.26 -24.18 -9.92
C GLY A 338 12.02 -23.63 -8.71
N PRO A 339 12.59 -24.50 -7.86
CA PRO A 339 13.22 -24.14 -6.59
C PRO A 339 14.61 -23.48 -6.75
N LEU A 340 15.03 -22.76 -5.72
CA LEU A 340 16.43 -22.36 -5.53
C LEU A 340 17.28 -23.60 -5.27
N LYS A 341 18.52 -23.58 -5.73
CA LYS A 341 19.50 -24.60 -5.33
C LYS A 341 19.93 -24.37 -3.89
N GLU A 342 19.96 -25.44 -3.12
CA GLU A 342 20.58 -25.42 -1.80
C GLU A 342 22.10 -25.36 -2.00
N TYR A 343 22.70 -24.23 -1.66
CA TYR A 343 24.15 -24.14 -1.52
C TYR A 343 24.48 -24.55 -0.09
N ALA A 344 25.31 -25.60 0.07
CA ALA A 344 25.89 -25.89 1.36
C ALA A 344 26.63 -24.64 1.87
N ALA A 345 26.28 -24.19 3.07
CA ALA A 345 26.93 -23.05 3.70
C ALA A 345 28.46 -23.39 3.78
N GLN A 346 29.25 -22.62 3.03
CA GLN A 346 30.73 -22.68 3.09
C GLN A 346 31.22 -21.92 4.30
#